data_49749ac700da071144a33df854d60a3d
#
_entry.id   49749ac700da071144a33df854d60a3d
#
_cell.length_a   1.000
_cell.length_b   1.000
_cell.length_c   1.000
_cell.angle_alpha   90.00
_cell.angle_beta   90.00
_cell.angle_gamma   90.00
#
_symmetry.space_group_name_H-M   'P 1'
#
loop_
_entity.id
_entity.type
_entity.pdbx_description
1 polymer ?
#
loop_
_entity_poly.entity_id
_entity_poly.type
_entity_poly.pdbx_seq_one_letter_code
_entity_poly.pdbx_strand_id
1 'polypeptide(L)'
;MNNKLYGNLIFELSRPGRRAYSLPKNRFAHHELPAGLRREQDAELPECDEMTVVRHYTNHSENNFGVLNGFYPLGSCTMKYNPIINEEMAALPGFNNLHPLQPVETAQGALEVVYNLQHSLATLAGLHDFTLNPCAGAHGELTGLMIIRSYHQSRGDVKRTKVIVPDSAHGTNPASAAVCGLDIVEVKSTAEGLVDVEDLKPLLGDDIAAIMMTNPNTLGLFEKEIPEIAKLVHACGALLYYDGANFNPILGVARPGDMGFDVMHINLHKTFSTPHGGGGPGDGPVGVRKGLEQFLPKPHVVKDGDRFVVENPASDGEYSKEANHVGAYLGNFLVNVRAYTYLLTLGRDQVKKVGPLATLNANYIKESLKDDFELPIPTTCMHEFVFNGLRDKSTGVTTMDVAKRLLDYGYHAPTIYFPLLFHEALMIEPTENESKETMDGFIEVMPKIAQEARETPEEVKSAPHNTPIGRVDDVMAAKHPITTFKQLQHDND
;
A
#
# COMPACT_ATOMS: atom_id res chain seq x y z
N MET A 1 -6.62 -21.79 -23.06
CA MET A 1 -6.13 -21.63 -24.46
C MET A 1 -6.20 -20.14 -24.78
N ASN A 2 -5.05 -19.45 -24.73
CA ASN A 2 -5.00 -18.02 -25.06
C ASN A 2 -5.24 -17.84 -26.56
N ASN A 3 -6.26 -17.09 -26.91
CA ASN A 3 -6.49 -16.71 -28.29
C ASN A 3 -5.40 -15.70 -28.69
N LYS A 4 -4.36 -16.17 -29.40
CA LYS A 4 -3.21 -15.37 -29.82
C LYS A 4 -3.57 -14.05 -30.51
N LEU A 5 -4.73 -13.99 -31.18
CA LEU A 5 -5.20 -12.76 -31.85
C LEU A 5 -5.38 -11.61 -30.87
N TYR A 6 -6.00 -11.85 -29.72
CA TYR A 6 -6.29 -10.79 -28.73
C TYR A 6 -5.10 -10.50 -27.78
N GLY A 7 -4.00 -11.24 -27.90
CA GLY A 7 -2.73 -10.96 -27.27
C GLY A 7 -1.90 -9.86 -27.96
N ASN A 8 -2.26 -9.51 -29.21
CA ASN A 8 -1.62 -8.42 -29.94
C ASN A 8 -1.95 -7.06 -29.33
N LEU A 9 -1.14 -6.04 -29.61
CA LEU A 9 -1.44 -4.68 -29.17
C LEU A 9 -2.74 -4.18 -29.81
N ILE A 10 -3.48 -3.34 -29.08
CA ILE A 10 -4.77 -2.81 -29.55
C ILE A 10 -4.64 -2.06 -30.89
N PHE A 11 -3.49 -1.43 -31.13
CA PHE A 11 -3.19 -0.75 -32.40
C PHE A 11 -3.06 -1.74 -33.58
N GLU A 12 -2.54 -2.95 -33.33
CA GLU A 12 -2.43 -4.00 -34.38
C GLU A 12 -3.80 -4.61 -34.71
N LEU A 13 -4.75 -4.55 -33.75
CA LEU A 13 -6.13 -4.97 -33.93
C LEU A 13 -7.01 -3.93 -34.64
N SER A 14 -6.51 -2.69 -34.78
CA SER A 14 -7.21 -1.58 -35.42
C SER A 14 -7.56 -1.89 -36.89
N ARG A 15 -8.77 -1.50 -37.30
CA ARG A 15 -9.22 -1.57 -38.69
C ARG A 15 -10.04 -0.34 -39.01
N PRO A 16 -9.73 0.37 -40.12
CA PRO A 16 -10.41 1.59 -40.51
C PRO A 16 -11.93 1.45 -40.54
N GLY A 17 -12.62 2.42 -39.95
CA GLY A 17 -14.08 2.50 -39.90
C GLY A 17 -14.75 1.70 -38.78
N ARG A 18 -14.01 0.91 -37.96
CA ARG A 18 -14.58 0.23 -36.80
C ARG A 18 -14.84 1.17 -35.66
N ARG A 19 -15.92 0.94 -34.93
CA ARG A 19 -16.30 1.77 -33.76
C ARG A 19 -16.77 0.88 -32.62
N ALA A 20 -16.30 1.17 -31.41
CA ALA A 20 -16.72 0.46 -30.19
C ALA A 20 -18.02 0.99 -29.60
N TYR A 21 -18.27 2.30 -29.72
CA TYR A 21 -19.41 2.97 -29.11
C TYR A 21 -19.90 4.15 -29.95
N SER A 22 -21.21 4.42 -29.88
CA SER A 22 -21.83 5.59 -30.50
C SER A 22 -22.23 6.58 -29.41
N LEU A 23 -21.55 7.71 -29.35
CA LEU A 23 -21.91 8.80 -28.46
C LEU A 23 -23.26 9.43 -28.87
N PRO A 24 -24.09 9.86 -27.92
CA PRO A 24 -25.30 10.62 -28.21
C PRO A 24 -24.93 11.91 -28.95
N LYS A 25 -25.86 12.43 -29.76
CA LYS A 25 -25.65 13.70 -30.47
C LYS A 25 -25.33 14.81 -29.47
N ASN A 26 -24.27 15.57 -29.76
CA ASN A 26 -23.95 16.76 -28.99
C ASN A 26 -25.12 17.76 -29.04
N ARG A 27 -25.59 18.18 -27.85
CA ARG A 27 -26.69 19.14 -27.68
C ARG A 27 -26.20 20.58 -27.55
N PHE A 28 -24.90 20.76 -27.39
CA PHE A 28 -24.29 22.08 -27.23
C PHE A 28 -23.89 22.65 -28.59
N ALA A 29 -23.84 23.96 -28.68
CA ALA A 29 -23.32 24.64 -29.86
C ALA A 29 -21.86 24.22 -30.10
N HIS A 30 -21.52 23.97 -31.36
CA HIS A 30 -20.15 23.70 -31.72
C HIS A 30 -19.37 25.02 -31.69
N HIS A 31 -18.27 25.04 -30.98
CA HIS A 31 -17.33 26.16 -30.95
C HIS A 31 -15.99 25.67 -31.49
N GLU A 32 -15.48 26.39 -32.48
CA GLU A 32 -14.13 26.13 -33.00
C GLU A 32 -13.08 26.50 -31.96
N LEU A 33 -12.09 25.65 -31.81
CA LEU A 33 -10.93 25.96 -30.98
C LEU A 33 -10.07 27.03 -31.67
N PRO A 34 -9.47 27.98 -30.93
CA PRO A 34 -8.48 28.88 -31.47
C PRO A 34 -7.39 28.09 -32.22
N ALA A 35 -6.97 28.62 -33.40
CA ALA A 35 -6.03 27.92 -34.30
C ALA A 35 -4.74 27.45 -33.58
N GLY A 36 -4.21 28.24 -32.64
CA GLY A 36 -3.01 27.89 -31.88
C GLY A 36 -3.22 26.80 -30.79
N LEU A 37 -4.46 26.40 -30.52
CA LEU A 37 -4.81 25.33 -29.58
C LEU A 37 -5.27 24.05 -30.27
N ARG A 38 -5.45 24.10 -31.60
CA ARG A 38 -5.85 22.94 -32.39
C ARG A 38 -4.60 22.19 -32.86
N ARG A 39 -4.57 20.88 -32.68
CA ARG A 39 -3.52 20.04 -33.28
C ARG A 39 -3.65 20.05 -34.81
N GLU A 40 -2.54 20.00 -35.53
CA GLU A 40 -2.50 19.99 -37.00
C GLU A 40 -2.92 18.63 -37.58
N GLN A 41 -2.64 17.55 -36.85
CA GLN A 41 -2.99 16.16 -37.21
C GLN A 41 -3.88 15.55 -36.16
N ASP A 42 -4.82 14.71 -36.57
CA ASP A 42 -5.64 13.94 -35.67
C ASP A 42 -4.78 12.94 -34.86
N ALA A 43 -5.25 12.60 -33.64
CA ALA A 43 -4.58 11.58 -32.85
C ALA A 43 -4.71 10.21 -33.54
N GLU A 44 -3.61 9.49 -33.65
CA GLU A 44 -3.55 8.13 -34.16
C GLU A 44 -4.14 7.16 -33.12
N LEU A 45 -5.47 7.11 -32.99
CA LEU A 45 -6.18 6.23 -32.08
C LEU A 45 -6.59 4.94 -32.80
N PRO A 46 -6.61 3.77 -32.11
CA PRO A 46 -7.05 2.53 -32.73
C PRO A 46 -8.56 2.55 -33.02
N GLU A 47 -8.94 2.10 -34.21
CA GLU A 47 -10.32 1.93 -34.62
C GLU A 47 -10.74 0.47 -34.41
N CYS A 48 -11.45 0.21 -33.30
CA CYS A 48 -11.89 -1.12 -32.89
C CYS A 48 -13.40 -1.16 -32.61
N ASP A 49 -14.01 -2.31 -32.81
CA ASP A 49 -15.36 -2.58 -32.34
C ASP A 49 -15.36 -2.98 -30.85
N GLU A 50 -16.53 -2.91 -30.19
CA GLU A 50 -16.70 -3.22 -28.77
C GLU A 50 -16.21 -4.64 -28.44
N MET A 51 -16.56 -5.63 -29.25
CA MET A 51 -16.17 -7.01 -29.02
C MET A 51 -14.64 -7.20 -29.05
N THR A 52 -13.95 -6.54 -29.98
CA THR A 52 -12.48 -6.56 -30.06
C THR A 52 -11.86 -5.94 -28.82
N VAL A 53 -12.35 -4.78 -28.38
CA VAL A 53 -11.87 -4.11 -27.16
C VAL A 53 -12.07 -4.97 -25.92
N VAL A 54 -13.29 -5.49 -25.73
CA VAL A 54 -13.61 -6.33 -24.55
C VAL A 54 -12.75 -7.59 -24.54
N ARG A 55 -12.65 -8.30 -25.64
CA ARG A 55 -11.86 -9.54 -25.72
C ARG A 55 -10.37 -9.29 -25.51
N HIS A 56 -9.84 -8.20 -26.05
CA HIS A 56 -8.45 -7.81 -25.85
C HIS A 56 -8.12 -7.61 -24.36
N TYR A 57 -8.89 -6.77 -23.68
CA TYR A 57 -8.64 -6.51 -22.26
C TYR A 57 -8.99 -7.68 -21.33
N THR A 58 -10.01 -8.48 -21.68
CA THR A 58 -10.30 -9.72 -20.93
C THR A 58 -9.13 -10.71 -21.03
N ASN A 59 -8.58 -10.91 -22.25
CA ASN A 59 -7.42 -11.78 -22.44
C ASN A 59 -6.20 -11.31 -21.64
N HIS A 60 -5.94 -10.01 -21.60
CA HIS A 60 -4.86 -9.47 -20.77
C HIS A 60 -5.15 -9.60 -19.27
N SER A 61 -6.38 -9.40 -18.84
CA SER A 61 -6.80 -9.62 -17.45
C SER A 61 -6.56 -11.07 -16.99
N GLU A 62 -6.88 -12.05 -17.83
CA GLU A 62 -6.64 -13.47 -17.55
C GLU A 62 -5.15 -13.85 -17.45
N ASN A 63 -4.27 -13.06 -18.08
CA ASN A 63 -2.81 -13.24 -17.99
C ASN A 63 -2.19 -12.58 -16.74
N ASN A 64 -2.95 -11.84 -15.96
CA ASN A 64 -2.48 -11.20 -14.74
C ASN A 64 -2.86 -12.03 -13.51
N PHE A 65 -1.93 -12.14 -12.57
CA PHE A 65 -2.16 -12.78 -11.29
C PHE A 65 -2.74 -11.78 -10.28
N GLY A 66 -3.78 -12.18 -9.56
CA GLY A 66 -4.40 -11.37 -8.51
C GLY A 66 -4.78 -12.21 -7.30
N VAL A 67 -5.19 -11.56 -6.23
CA VAL A 67 -5.60 -12.22 -4.97
C VAL A 67 -6.79 -13.17 -5.11
N LEU A 68 -7.53 -13.07 -6.21
CA LEU A 68 -8.64 -13.99 -6.54
C LEU A 68 -8.17 -15.23 -7.31
N ASN A 69 -6.96 -15.22 -7.87
CA ASN A 69 -6.41 -16.34 -8.64
C ASN A 69 -5.70 -17.37 -7.76
N GLY A 70 -5.11 -16.94 -6.63
CA GLY A 70 -4.37 -17.80 -5.74
C GLY A 70 -3.54 -17.06 -4.71
N PHE A 71 -2.60 -17.77 -4.10
CA PHE A 71 -1.73 -17.26 -3.06
C PHE A 71 -0.85 -16.12 -3.57
N TYR A 72 -0.88 -15.00 -2.85
CA TYR A 72 -0.17 -13.77 -3.20
C TYR A 72 0.80 -13.39 -2.07
N PRO A 73 1.98 -14.03 -1.96
CA PRO A 73 2.87 -13.96 -0.79
C PRO A 73 3.74 -12.70 -0.73
N LEU A 74 3.29 -11.57 -1.28
CA LEU A 74 4.08 -10.34 -1.39
C LEU A 74 4.32 -9.71 -0.01
N GLY A 75 5.53 -9.76 0.49
CA GLY A 75 5.91 -9.12 1.74
C GLY A 75 5.98 -7.59 1.64
N SER A 76 5.91 -6.91 2.77
CA SER A 76 5.81 -5.44 2.90
C SER A 76 4.50 -4.85 2.34
N CYS A 77 3.63 -5.70 1.80
CA CYS A 77 2.38 -5.29 1.20
C CYS A 77 1.32 -6.35 1.46
N THR A 78 0.57 -6.22 2.53
CA THR A 78 -0.46 -7.19 2.94
C THR A 78 -1.49 -7.41 1.83
N MET A 79 -1.29 -8.45 1.03
CA MET A 79 -2.14 -8.79 -0.13
C MET A 79 -3.24 -9.75 0.31
N LYS A 80 -4.21 -9.25 1.06
CA LYS A 80 -5.36 -10.04 1.51
C LYS A 80 -6.35 -10.33 0.41
N TYR A 81 -7.05 -11.45 0.52
CA TYR A 81 -8.29 -11.68 -0.19
C TYR A 81 -9.27 -10.53 0.08
N ASN A 82 -9.85 -9.96 -0.97
CA ASN A 82 -10.86 -8.90 -0.86
C ASN A 82 -12.26 -9.55 -0.87
N PRO A 83 -13.00 -9.55 0.25
CA PRO A 83 -14.31 -10.18 0.33
C PRO A 83 -15.29 -9.61 -0.69
N ILE A 84 -16.01 -10.47 -1.40
CA ILE A 84 -16.96 -10.06 -2.45
C ILE A 84 -18.09 -9.19 -1.88
N ILE A 85 -18.51 -9.44 -0.63
CA ILE A 85 -19.52 -8.61 0.04
C ILE A 85 -19.10 -7.13 0.13
N ASN A 86 -17.79 -6.83 0.23
CA ASN A 86 -17.30 -5.47 0.25
C ASN A 86 -17.58 -4.75 -1.07
N GLU A 87 -17.41 -5.46 -2.19
CA GLU A 87 -17.72 -4.93 -3.53
C GLU A 87 -19.23 -4.72 -3.72
N GLU A 88 -20.06 -5.67 -3.27
CA GLU A 88 -21.51 -5.57 -3.34
C GLU A 88 -22.02 -4.36 -2.55
N MET A 89 -21.50 -4.13 -1.35
CA MET A 89 -21.89 -2.96 -0.54
C MET A 89 -21.43 -1.66 -1.17
N ALA A 90 -20.21 -1.58 -1.70
CA ALA A 90 -19.70 -0.39 -2.38
C ALA A 90 -20.49 -0.08 -3.67
N ALA A 91 -21.05 -1.10 -4.35
CA ALA A 91 -21.84 -0.96 -5.56
C ALA A 91 -23.30 -0.52 -5.32
N LEU A 92 -23.75 -0.46 -4.06
CA LEU A 92 -25.12 -0.01 -3.76
C LEU A 92 -25.38 1.41 -4.30
N PRO A 93 -26.51 1.63 -5.00
CA PRO A 93 -26.81 2.94 -5.59
C PRO A 93 -26.81 4.08 -4.58
N GLY A 94 -27.18 3.81 -3.31
CA GLY A 94 -27.17 4.78 -2.22
C GLY A 94 -25.76 5.28 -1.85
N PHE A 95 -24.71 4.56 -2.22
CA PHE A 95 -23.31 4.96 -2.05
C PHE A 95 -22.66 5.38 -3.36
N ASN A 96 -22.92 4.63 -4.44
CA ASN A 96 -22.21 4.82 -5.72
C ASN A 96 -22.74 6.00 -6.55
N ASN A 97 -24.00 6.44 -6.33
CA ASN A 97 -24.62 7.52 -7.09
C ASN A 97 -24.60 8.87 -6.36
N LEU A 98 -23.74 9.02 -5.36
CA LEU A 98 -23.58 10.27 -4.63
C LEU A 98 -22.57 11.20 -5.32
N HIS A 99 -22.80 12.51 -5.23
CA HIS A 99 -21.82 13.52 -5.59
C HIS A 99 -21.21 14.13 -4.33
N PRO A 100 -19.87 14.28 -4.23
CA PRO A 100 -19.23 14.76 -2.99
C PRO A 100 -19.60 16.19 -2.59
N LEU A 101 -20.12 17.01 -3.52
CA LEU A 101 -20.59 18.37 -3.27
C LEU A 101 -22.13 18.49 -3.22
N GLN A 102 -22.87 17.38 -3.15
CA GLN A 102 -24.31 17.47 -2.94
C GLN A 102 -24.65 18.00 -1.54
N PRO A 103 -25.85 18.57 -1.31
CA PRO A 103 -26.25 19.06 0.01
C PRO A 103 -26.10 17.99 1.09
N VAL A 104 -25.48 18.34 2.21
CA VAL A 104 -25.15 17.45 3.34
C VAL A 104 -26.37 16.70 3.86
N GLU A 105 -27.54 17.34 3.84
CA GLU A 105 -28.82 16.76 4.27
C GLU A 105 -29.23 15.54 3.43
N THR A 106 -28.76 15.46 2.20
CA THR A 106 -29.07 14.36 1.26
C THR A 106 -28.06 13.21 1.33
N ALA A 107 -26.96 13.37 2.08
CA ALA A 107 -25.85 12.42 2.17
C ALA A 107 -25.65 11.84 3.58
N GLN A 108 -26.63 11.96 4.47
CA GLN A 108 -26.48 11.62 5.90
C GLN A 108 -25.98 10.18 6.12
N GLY A 109 -26.53 9.18 5.42
CA GLY A 109 -26.08 7.80 5.56
C GLY A 109 -24.62 7.58 5.10
N ALA A 110 -24.16 8.28 4.07
CA ALA A 110 -22.78 8.24 3.64
C ALA A 110 -21.82 8.88 4.67
N LEU A 111 -22.24 10.03 5.23
CA LEU A 111 -21.48 10.71 6.28
C LEU A 111 -21.44 9.89 7.58
N GLU A 112 -22.53 9.16 7.89
CA GLU A 112 -22.55 8.21 9.01
C GLU A 112 -21.52 7.09 8.82
N VAL A 113 -21.37 6.53 7.62
CA VAL A 113 -20.32 5.54 7.32
C VAL A 113 -18.93 6.12 7.56
N VAL A 114 -18.66 7.33 7.06
CA VAL A 114 -17.37 8.03 7.27
C VAL A 114 -17.11 8.24 8.76
N TYR A 115 -18.05 8.80 9.48
CA TYR A 115 -17.94 9.06 10.92
C TYR A 115 -17.70 7.77 11.73
N ASN A 116 -18.47 6.72 11.45
CA ASN A 116 -18.34 5.46 12.15
C ASN A 116 -17.00 4.77 11.85
N LEU A 117 -16.49 4.87 10.62
CA LEU A 117 -15.16 4.36 10.28
C LEU A 117 -14.07 5.15 11.01
N GLN A 118 -14.13 6.49 11.03
CA GLN A 118 -13.19 7.34 11.80
C GLN A 118 -13.09 6.88 13.26
N HIS A 119 -14.24 6.70 13.93
CA HIS A 119 -14.32 6.26 15.33
C HIS A 119 -13.88 4.81 15.54
N SER A 120 -14.16 3.93 14.58
CA SER A 120 -13.71 2.54 14.63
C SER A 120 -12.18 2.48 14.55
N LEU A 121 -11.57 3.24 13.64
CA LEU A 121 -10.11 3.33 13.51
C LEU A 121 -9.48 3.95 14.77
N ALA A 122 -10.07 5.01 15.32
CA ALA A 122 -9.61 5.62 16.56
C ALA A 122 -9.61 4.62 17.73
N THR A 123 -10.68 3.83 17.85
CA THR A 123 -10.81 2.79 18.87
C THR A 123 -9.75 1.68 18.70
N LEU A 124 -9.58 1.19 17.47
CA LEU A 124 -8.61 0.13 17.16
C LEU A 124 -7.16 0.58 17.34
N ALA A 125 -6.87 1.85 17.06
CA ALA A 125 -5.55 2.44 17.21
C ALA A 125 -5.25 2.95 18.62
N GLY A 126 -6.25 3.17 19.47
CA GLY A 126 -6.08 3.83 20.77
C GLY A 126 -5.77 5.32 20.66
N LEU A 127 -6.19 5.96 19.58
CA LEU A 127 -6.01 7.39 19.31
C LEU A 127 -7.32 8.17 19.51
N HIS A 128 -7.24 9.50 19.45
CA HIS A 128 -8.38 10.34 19.77
C HIS A 128 -9.32 10.52 18.58
N ASP A 129 -8.77 10.80 17.40
CA ASP A 129 -9.55 11.07 16.18
C ASP A 129 -8.79 10.69 14.92
N PHE A 130 -9.52 10.52 13.81
CA PHE A 130 -9.00 10.12 12.50
C PHE A 130 -9.60 10.97 11.38
N THR A 131 -8.78 11.33 10.39
CA THR A 131 -9.24 11.81 9.08
C THR A 131 -9.16 10.69 8.04
N LEU A 132 -10.10 10.67 7.09
CA LEU A 132 -10.10 9.75 5.94
C LEU A 132 -9.69 10.46 4.63
N ASN A 133 -9.15 11.68 4.70
CA ASN A 133 -8.85 12.49 3.52
C ASN A 133 -7.67 11.99 2.67
N PRO A 134 -6.59 11.42 3.25
CA PRO A 134 -5.47 10.93 2.45
C PRO A 134 -5.86 9.70 1.62
N CYS A 135 -5.58 9.75 0.31
CA CYS A 135 -6.02 8.74 -0.67
C CYS A 135 -5.03 7.57 -0.88
N ALA A 136 -3.97 7.48 -0.09
CA ALA A 136 -2.96 6.42 -0.16
C ALA A 136 -2.11 6.39 1.10
N GLY A 137 -1.33 5.31 1.32
CA GLY A 137 -0.40 5.21 2.45
C GLY A 137 0.64 6.33 2.48
N ALA A 138 1.37 6.54 1.38
CA ALA A 138 2.34 7.62 1.26
C ALA A 138 1.72 9.03 1.44
N HIS A 139 0.46 9.20 1.03
CA HIS A 139 -0.29 10.43 1.29
C HIS A 139 -0.64 10.56 2.79
N GLY A 140 -0.90 9.45 3.47
CA GLY A 140 -1.06 9.41 4.93
C GLY A 140 0.24 9.74 5.67
N GLU A 141 1.39 9.21 5.19
CA GLU A 141 2.71 9.57 5.72
C GLU A 141 2.96 11.07 5.64
N LEU A 142 2.80 11.64 4.44
CA LEU A 142 2.93 13.08 4.21
C LEU A 142 2.01 13.89 5.13
N THR A 143 0.74 13.50 5.21
CA THR A 143 -0.26 14.17 6.05
C THR A 143 0.12 14.15 7.54
N GLY A 144 0.56 13.03 8.05
CA GLY A 144 0.97 12.91 9.45
C GLY A 144 2.20 13.77 9.78
N LEU A 145 3.17 13.87 8.87
CA LEU A 145 4.32 14.75 9.01
C LEU A 145 3.93 16.24 8.90
N MET A 146 2.95 16.59 8.05
CA MET A 146 2.38 17.94 8.02
C MET A 146 1.72 18.31 9.36
N ILE A 147 0.98 17.39 9.97
CA ILE A 147 0.38 17.57 11.30
C ILE A 147 1.47 17.84 12.36
N ILE A 148 2.52 17.03 12.37
CA ILE A 148 3.65 17.18 13.30
C ILE A 148 4.34 18.54 13.11
N ARG A 149 4.59 18.92 11.86
CA ARG A 149 5.19 20.23 11.54
C ARG A 149 4.29 21.39 11.99
N SER A 150 2.98 21.32 11.71
CA SER A 150 2.01 22.33 12.12
C SER A 150 1.96 22.47 13.66
N TYR A 151 1.98 21.34 14.37
CA TYR A 151 2.06 21.33 15.83
C TYR A 151 3.27 22.07 16.37
N HIS A 152 4.48 21.80 15.87
CA HIS A 152 5.68 22.48 16.33
C HIS A 152 5.67 23.97 15.95
N GLN A 153 5.23 24.31 14.74
CA GLN A 153 5.13 25.70 14.29
C GLN A 153 4.12 26.51 15.11
N SER A 154 2.96 25.93 15.48
CA SER A 154 1.96 26.61 16.31
C SER A 154 2.47 26.99 17.70
N ARG A 155 3.50 26.28 18.20
CA ARG A 155 4.17 26.53 19.46
C ARG A 155 5.38 27.45 19.32
N GLY A 156 5.70 27.92 18.12
CA GLY A 156 6.91 28.69 17.84
C GLY A 156 8.21 27.87 17.84
N ASP A 157 8.12 26.54 17.83
CA ASP A 157 9.28 25.63 17.90
C ASP A 157 9.81 25.31 16.49
N VAL A 158 10.20 26.37 15.77
CA VAL A 158 10.59 26.33 14.36
C VAL A 158 11.91 25.61 14.06
N LYS A 159 12.69 25.34 15.08
CA LYS A 159 14.00 24.67 14.97
C LYS A 159 13.88 23.15 14.80
N ARG A 160 12.71 22.57 15.07
CA ARG A 160 12.44 21.14 14.91
C ARG A 160 12.23 20.79 13.45
N THR A 161 13.32 20.55 12.75
CA THR A 161 13.36 20.31 11.30
C THR A 161 13.81 18.90 10.93
N LYS A 162 14.08 18.02 11.91
CA LYS A 162 14.61 16.69 11.66
C LYS A 162 13.63 15.59 12.07
N VAL A 163 13.62 14.51 11.31
CA VAL A 163 12.88 13.27 11.61
C VAL A 163 13.87 12.12 11.70
N ILE A 164 13.83 11.38 12.82
CA ILE A 164 14.61 10.16 12.97
C ILE A 164 13.84 9.01 12.31
N VAL A 165 14.54 8.19 11.53
CA VAL A 165 13.97 7.02 10.83
C VAL A 165 14.92 5.83 11.00
N PRO A 166 14.44 4.63 11.37
CA PRO A 166 15.27 3.42 11.41
C PRO A 166 15.83 3.05 10.03
N ASP A 167 17.05 2.49 10.00
CA ASP A 167 17.71 1.99 8.78
C ASP A 167 16.95 0.85 8.08
N SER A 168 16.07 0.18 8.79
CA SER A 168 15.15 -0.84 8.29
C SER A 168 13.82 -0.29 7.76
N ALA A 169 13.61 1.03 7.79
CA ALA A 169 12.34 1.64 7.38
C ALA A 169 12.09 1.52 5.87
N HIS A 170 10.81 1.63 5.49
CA HIS A 170 10.42 1.68 4.09
C HIS A 170 10.93 2.98 3.44
N GLY A 171 11.37 2.91 2.17
CA GLY A 171 11.94 4.06 1.45
C GLY A 171 10.99 5.25 1.25
N THR A 172 9.68 5.08 1.45
CA THR A 172 8.70 6.19 1.40
C THR A 172 8.77 7.10 2.62
N ASN A 173 9.22 6.61 3.78
CA ASN A 173 9.32 7.41 5.00
C ASN A 173 10.30 8.58 4.83
N PRO A 174 11.56 8.37 4.40
CA PRO A 174 12.47 9.47 4.09
C PRO A 174 11.94 10.42 3.01
N ALA A 175 11.29 9.87 1.96
CA ALA A 175 10.75 10.68 0.88
C ALA A 175 9.63 11.61 1.37
N SER A 176 8.72 11.13 2.21
CA SER A 176 7.63 11.92 2.81
C SER A 176 8.16 13.04 3.70
N ALA A 177 9.21 12.76 4.48
CA ALA A 177 9.86 13.78 5.32
C ALA A 177 10.51 14.88 4.46
N ALA A 178 11.23 14.51 3.39
CA ALA A 178 11.84 15.46 2.47
C ALA A 178 10.80 16.36 1.79
N VAL A 179 9.65 15.83 1.37
CA VAL A 179 8.53 16.61 0.80
C VAL A 179 7.98 17.61 1.83
N CYS A 180 7.94 17.23 3.12
CA CYS A 180 7.56 18.14 4.21
C CYS A 180 8.63 19.18 4.54
N GLY A 181 9.79 19.16 3.88
CA GLY A 181 10.92 20.05 4.21
C GLY A 181 11.56 19.71 5.55
N LEU A 182 11.61 18.43 5.90
CA LEU A 182 12.25 17.89 7.09
C LEU A 182 13.47 17.06 6.68
N ASP A 183 14.57 17.23 7.40
CA ASP A 183 15.80 16.47 7.21
C ASP A 183 15.67 15.09 7.88
N ILE A 184 16.35 14.08 7.31
CA ILE A 184 16.37 12.73 7.85
C ILE A 184 17.61 12.51 8.70
N VAL A 185 17.40 11.87 9.84
CA VAL A 185 18.45 11.32 10.70
C VAL A 185 18.20 9.83 10.84
N GLU A 186 19.14 9.00 10.39
CA GLU A 186 19.03 7.57 10.49
C GLU A 186 19.44 7.08 11.88
N VAL A 187 18.66 6.15 12.46
CA VAL A 187 19.04 5.38 13.64
C VAL A 187 19.29 3.93 13.23
N LYS A 188 20.35 3.33 13.75
CA LYS A 188 20.77 1.98 13.43
C LYS A 188 19.93 0.92 14.11
N SER A 189 19.88 -0.26 13.47
CA SER A 189 19.31 -1.47 14.05
C SER A 189 20.39 -2.28 14.79
N THR A 190 19.96 -2.98 15.84
CA THR A 190 20.78 -4.02 16.51
C THR A 190 20.96 -5.24 15.61
N ALA A 191 21.82 -6.18 16.00
CA ALA A 191 21.99 -7.45 15.29
C ALA A 191 20.70 -8.30 15.26
N GLU A 192 19.77 -8.07 16.19
CA GLU A 192 18.45 -8.69 16.22
C GLU A 192 17.43 -8.01 15.32
N GLY A 193 17.79 -6.90 14.65
CA GLY A 193 16.94 -6.16 13.71
C GLY A 193 15.93 -5.21 14.38
N LEU A 194 16.13 -4.83 15.63
CA LEU A 194 15.35 -3.84 16.36
C LEU A 194 16.11 -2.51 16.45
N VAL A 195 15.43 -1.41 16.81
CA VAL A 195 16.09 -0.11 16.98
C VAL A 195 17.16 -0.18 18.08
N ASP A 196 18.36 0.30 17.77
CA ASP A 196 19.40 0.44 18.79
C ASP A 196 19.14 1.70 19.63
N VAL A 197 18.66 1.49 20.85
CA VAL A 197 18.34 2.57 21.80
C VAL A 197 19.58 3.36 22.20
N GLU A 198 20.76 2.73 22.23
CA GLU A 198 22.03 3.43 22.56
C GLU A 198 22.48 4.32 21.38
N ASP A 199 22.23 3.93 20.14
CA ASP A 199 22.43 4.77 18.95
C ASP A 199 21.37 5.90 18.87
N LEU A 200 20.15 5.65 19.33
CA LEU A 200 19.06 6.64 19.36
C LEU A 200 19.33 7.79 20.34
N LYS A 201 19.79 7.50 21.54
CA LYS A 201 19.95 8.50 22.61
C LYS A 201 20.73 9.78 22.20
N PRO A 202 21.91 9.70 21.57
CA PRO A 202 22.67 10.87 21.17
C PRO A 202 22.04 11.65 20.01
N LEU A 203 21.11 11.04 19.25
CA LEU A 203 20.40 11.70 18.15
C LEU A 203 19.25 12.60 18.65
N LEU A 204 18.76 12.38 19.87
CA LEU A 204 17.64 13.12 20.43
C LEU A 204 18.08 14.51 20.88
N GLY A 205 17.50 15.53 20.24
CA GLY A 205 17.78 16.94 20.49
C GLY A 205 16.54 17.80 20.37
N ASP A 206 16.74 19.09 20.56
CA ASP A 206 15.69 20.11 20.47
C ASP A 206 15.40 20.52 19.00
N ASP A 207 16.11 19.95 18.06
CA ASP A 207 15.92 20.07 16.60
C ASP A 207 15.16 18.88 15.99
N ILE A 208 14.86 17.83 16.78
CA ILE A 208 14.08 16.69 16.36
C ILE A 208 12.58 17.00 16.44
N ALA A 209 11.88 16.87 15.30
CA ALA A 209 10.43 17.02 15.22
C ALA A 209 9.72 15.72 15.60
N ALA A 210 10.21 14.58 15.09
CA ALA A 210 9.62 13.28 15.35
C ALA A 210 10.63 12.14 15.15
N ILE A 211 10.26 10.95 15.66
CA ILE A 211 10.72 9.66 15.17
C ILE A 211 9.58 9.02 14.38
N MET A 212 9.86 8.48 13.19
CA MET A 212 8.90 7.79 12.33
C MET A 212 9.32 6.35 12.18
N MET A 213 8.48 5.42 12.61
CA MET A 213 8.79 3.99 12.60
C MET A 213 7.57 3.12 12.36
N THR A 214 7.82 1.93 11.83
CA THR A 214 6.84 0.86 11.63
C THR A 214 6.98 -0.14 12.78
N ASN A 215 5.89 -0.57 13.41
CA ASN A 215 5.91 -1.61 14.43
C ASN A 215 4.71 -2.56 14.29
N PRO A 216 4.89 -3.86 13.92
CA PRO A 216 6.19 -4.51 13.63
C PRO A 216 6.93 -3.88 12.45
N ASN A 217 8.26 -3.98 12.46
CA ASN A 217 9.10 -3.43 11.41
C ASN A 217 9.05 -4.27 10.12
N THR A 218 9.76 -3.86 9.07
CA THR A 218 9.81 -4.55 7.77
C THR A 218 10.49 -5.93 7.80
N LEU A 219 11.12 -6.29 8.91
CA LEU A 219 11.65 -7.64 9.14
C LEU A 219 10.62 -8.57 9.81
N GLY A 220 9.40 -8.07 10.04
CA GLY A 220 8.35 -8.77 10.77
C GLY A 220 8.59 -8.85 12.28
N LEU A 221 9.40 -7.96 12.85
CA LEU A 221 9.77 -7.99 14.27
C LEU A 221 9.05 -6.90 15.06
N PHE A 222 8.48 -7.26 16.20
CA PHE A 222 7.86 -6.32 17.11
C PHE A 222 8.91 -5.60 17.97
N GLU A 223 8.92 -4.28 17.94
CA GLU A 223 9.81 -3.45 18.74
C GLU A 223 9.45 -3.53 20.23
N LYS A 224 10.30 -4.21 20.99
CA LYS A 224 10.07 -4.47 22.43
C LYS A 224 10.38 -3.25 23.29
N GLU A 225 11.33 -2.44 22.84
CA GLU A 225 11.80 -1.25 23.56
C GLU A 225 10.92 -0.01 23.32
N ILE A 226 9.76 -0.18 22.63
CA ILE A 226 8.88 0.94 22.30
C ILE A 226 8.48 1.80 23.51
N PRO A 227 8.26 1.28 24.73
CA PRO A 227 7.97 2.12 25.88
C PRO A 227 9.13 3.05 26.27
N GLU A 228 10.37 2.58 26.18
CA GLU A 228 11.56 3.41 26.46
C GLU A 228 11.81 4.40 25.31
N ILE A 229 11.67 3.99 24.05
CA ILE A 229 11.76 4.86 22.89
C ILE A 229 10.76 6.02 23.01
N ALA A 230 9.49 5.71 23.30
CA ALA A 230 8.45 6.73 23.47
C ALA A 230 8.78 7.73 24.57
N LYS A 231 9.26 7.24 25.73
CA LYS A 231 9.66 8.07 26.85
C LYS A 231 10.83 9.03 26.49
N LEU A 232 11.85 8.52 25.80
CA LEU A 232 13.01 9.31 25.38
C LEU A 232 12.61 10.36 24.35
N VAL A 233 11.81 10.01 23.36
CA VAL A 233 11.31 10.90 22.31
C VAL A 233 10.46 12.03 22.90
N HIS A 234 9.52 11.70 23.77
CA HIS A 234 8.70 12.71 24.45
C HIS A 234 9.51 13.60 25.39
N ALA A 235 10.53 13.05 26.06
CA ALA A 235 11.40 13.83 26.95
C ALA A 235 12.19 14.92 26.21
N CYS A 236 12.57 14.71 24.94
CA CYS A 236 13.20 15.75 24.11
C CYS A 236 12.17 16.69 23.47
N GLY A 237 10.86 16.46 23.63
CA GLY A 237 9.76 17.26 23.09
C GLY A 237 9.38 16.94 21.65
N ALA A 238 9.91 15.88 21.06
CA ALA A 238 9.52 15.34 19.75
C ALA A 238 8.26 14.52 19.85
N LEU A 239 7.66 14.16 18.69
CA LEU A 239 6.49 13.30 18.58
C LEU A 239 6.86 11.91 18.03
N LEU A 240 6.03 10.92 18.35
CA LEU A 240 6.20 9.55 17.88
C LEU A 240 5.18 9.27 16.79
N TYR A 241 5.65 8.96 15.56
CA TYR A 241 4.83 8.64 14.41
C TYR A 241 4.85 7.13 14.15
N TYR A 242 3.67 6.52 14.03
CA TYR A 242 3.47 5.14 13.67
C TYR A 242 3.15 5.00 12.17
N ASP A 243 4.03 4.36 11.42
CA ASP A 243 3.71 3.87 10.08
C ASP A 243 2.84 2.63 10.19
N GLY A 244 1.57 2.76 9.84
CA GLY A 244 0.56 1.71 9.97
C GLY A 244 0.49 0.76 8.78
N ALA A 245 1.50 0.74 7.90
CA ALA A 245 1.58 -0.24 6.82
C ALA A 245 1.52 -1.69 7.35
N ASN A 246 2.12 -1.93 8.52
CA ASN A 246 2.16 -3.23 9.20
C ASN A 246 1.19 -3.32 10.39
N PHE A 247 0.05 -2.66 10.34
CA PHE A 247 -0.94 -2.71 11.43
C PHE A 247 -1.65 -4.07 11.57
N ASN A 248 -1.64 -4.87 10.49
CA ASN A 248 -2.35 -6.15 10.42
C ASN A 248 -2.07 -7.13 11.59
N PRO A 249 -0.80 -7.41 11.97
CA PRO A 249 -0.48 -8.41 13.00
C PRO A 249 -0.86 -7.98 14.42
N ILE A 250 -1.14 -6.71 14.65
CA ILE A 250 -1.53 -6.20 15.97
C ILE A 250 -3.00 -5.75 16.04
N LEU A 251 -3.74 -5.85 14.93
CA LEU A 251 -5.15 -5.44 14.85
C LEU A 251 -6.00 -6.15 15.93
N GLY A 252 -6.64 -5.35 16.79
CA GLY A 252 -7.49 -5.87 17.87
C GLY A 252 -6.74 -6.55 19.01
N VAL A 253 -5.41 -6.55 19.01
CA VAL A 253 -4.54 -7.15 20.04
C VAL A 253 -3.78 -6.07 20.82
N ALA A 254 -3.15 -5.14 20.12
CA ALA A 254 -2.42 -4.03 20.71
C ALA A 254 -2.74 -2.72 19.96
N ARG A 255 -2.65 -1.58 20.67
CA ARG A 255 -3.02 -0.29 20.10
C ARG A 255 -1.83 0.66 20.12
N PRO A 256 -1.44 1.23 18.96
CA PRO A 256 -0.31 2.16 18.88
C PRO A 256 -0.39 3.35 19.86
N GLY A 257 -1.59 3.92 20.05
CA GLY A 257 -1.79 5.01 21.02
C GLY A 257 -1.40 4.62 22.45
N ASP A 258 -1.68 3.38 22.87
CA ASP A 258 -1.30 2.89 24.21
C ASP A 258 0.22 2.63 24.34
N MET A 259 0.94 2.50 23.23
CA MET A 259 2.40 2.38 23.18
C MET A 259 3.10 3.75 23.21
N GLY A 260 2.35 4.85 23.12
CA GLY A 260 2.88 6.21 23.15
C GLY A 260 2.98 6.88 21.78
N PHE A 261 2.44 6.30 20.72
CA PHE A 261 2.39 6.97 19.42
C PHE A 261 1.40 8.15 19.43
N ASP A 262 1.82 9.27 18.85
CA ASP A 262 1.07 10.51 18.80
C ASP A 262 0.27 10.68 17.51
N VAL A 263 0.84 10.22 16.41
CA VAL A 263 0.29 10.30 15.06
C VAL A 263 0.49 8.95 14.37
N MET A 264 -0.48 8.51 13.59
CA MET A 264 -0.32 7.33 12.73
C MET A 264 -1.08 7.47 11.41
N HIS A 265 -0.64 6.74 10.40
CA HIS A 265 -1.51 6.42 9.26
C HIS A 265 -1.85 4.93 9.22
N ILE A 266 -2.89 4.59 8.48
CA ILE A 266 -3.30 3.20 8.22
C ILE A 266 -3.50 3.03 6.72
N ASN A 267 -3.06 1.89 6.18
CA ASN A 267 -3.34 1.53 4.80
C ASN A 267 -4.61 0.65 4.76
N LEU A 268 -5.76 1.20 4.33
CA LEU A 268 -7.00 0.42 4.24
C LEU A 268 -6.88 -0.73 3.24
N HIS A 269 -6.09 -0.54 2.19
CA HIS A 269 -5.79 -1.56 1.18
C HIS A 269 -4.84 -2.67 1.65
N LYS A 270 -4.38 -2.62 2.89
CA LYS A 270 -3.61 -3.68 3.56
C LYS A 270 -4.46 -4.31 4.67
N THR A 271 -4.45 -3.74 5.87
CA THR A 271 -5.12 -4.28 7.06
C THR A 271 -6.63 -4.47 6.89
N PHE A 272 -7.32 -3.60 6.14
CA PHE A 272 -8.77 -3.62 6.01
C PHE A 272 -9.27 -4.24 4.70
N SER A 273 -8.40 -4.98 3.99
CA SER A 273 -8.78 -5.87 2.89
C SER A 273 -9.51 -5.18 1.73
N THR A 274 -9.15 -3.92 1.43
CA THR A 274 -9.63 -3.23 0.24
C THR A 274 -8.66 -3.41 -0.93
N PRO A 275 -9.09 -3.26 -2.20
CA PRO A 275 -8.21 -3.50 -3.34
C PRO A 275 -6.98 -2.58 -3.39
N HIS A 276 -5.85 -3.11 -3.84
CA HIS A 276 -4.68 -2.31 -4.21
C HIS A 276 -4.84 -1.66 -5.60
N GLY A 277 -5.50 -2.34 -6.53
CA GLY A 277 -5.93 -1.82 -7.83
C GLY A 277 -4.81 -1.48 -8.81
N GLY A 278 -3.60 -2.03 -8.65
CA GLY A 278 -2.51 -1.83 -9.60
C GLY A 278 -2.09 -0.37 -9.78
N GLY A 279 -1.91 0.36 -8.68
CA GLY A 279 -1.52 1.77 -8.69
C GLY A 279 -2.68 2.75 -8.44
N GLY A 280 -3.76 2.28 -7.89
CA GLY A 280 -4.95 3.07 -7.53
C GLY A 280 -5.58 2.54 -6.27
N PRO A 281 -6.85 2.40 -6.19
CA PRO A 281 -7.87 2.70 -5.21
C PRO A 281 -7.51 2.27 -3.76
N GLY A 282 -6.42 2.78 -3.23
CA GLY A 282 -6.08 2.66 -1.82
C GLY A 282 -6.69 3.79 -0.99
N ASP A 283 -6.42 3.79 0.31
CA ASP A 283 -6.67 4.92 1.20
C ASP A 283 -5.67 4.92 2.36
N GLY A 284 -5.46 6.09 2.97
CA GLY A 284 -4.45 6.30 4.00
C GLY A 284 -4.93 7.13 5.18
N PRO A 285 -6.00 6.71 5.91
CA PRO A 285 -6.46 7.42 7.09
C PRO A 285 -5.35 7.78 8.06
N VAL A 286 -5.43 8.99 8.63
CA VAL A 286 -4.45 9.47 9.62
C VAL A 286 -5.15 9.74 10.94
N GLY A 287 -4.60 9.17 12.02
CA GLY A 287 -5.07 9.34 13.37
C GLY A 287 -4.11 10.12 14.24
N VAL A 288 -4.66 10.79 15.25
CA VAL A 288 -3.89 11.62 16.17
C VAL A 288 -4.34 11.41 17.61
N ARG A 289 -3.40 11.58 18.55
CA ARG A 289 -3.71 11.66 19.98
C ARG A 289 -4.46 12.95 20.32
N LYS A 290 -5.09 12.97 21.49
CA LYS A 290 -5.75 14.16 22.01
C LYS A 290 -4.79 15.36 22.08
N GLY A 291 -5.26 16.52 21.62
CA GLY A 291 -4.50 17.78 21.54
C GLY A 291 -3.80 18.01 20.20
N LEU A 292 -3.96 17.10 19.24
CA LEU A 292 -3.51 17.28 17.85
C LEU A 292 -4.67 17.33 16.84
N GLU A 293 -5.91 17.17 17.27
CA GLU A 293 -7.12 17.12 16.42
C GLU A 293 -7.33 18.39 15.60
N GLN A 294 -6.93 19.55 16.10
CA GLN A 294 -7.03 20.82 15.36
C GLN A 294 -6.16 20.88 14.12
N PHE A 295 -5.13 20.04 14.03
CA PHE A 295 -4.21 19.96 12.88
C PHE A 295 -4.65 18.91 11.84
N LEU A 296 -5.73 18.16 12.10
CA LEU A 296 -6.28 17.21 11.13
C LEU A 296 -6.74 17.93 9.86
N PRO A 297 -6.51 17.35 8.67
CA PRO A 297 -6.99 17.91 7.42
C PRO A 297 -8.50 18.13 7.40
N LYS A 298 -8.89 19.20 6.73
CA LYS A 298 -10.29 19.49 6.40
C LYS A 298 -10.53 19.22 4.91
N PRO A 299 -11.76 18.82 4.50
CA PRO A 299 -12.98 18.68 5.30
C PRO A 299 -12.92 17.49 6.28
N HIS A 300 -13.68 17.58 7.37
CA HIS A 300 -13.77 16.54 8.41
C HIS A 300 -15.23 16.29 8.79
N VAL A 301 -15.61 15.04 9.02
CA VAL A 301 -17.00 14.70 9.40
C VAL A 301 -17.13 14.65 10.91
N VAL A 302 -18.09 15.40 11.42
CA VAL A 302 -18.42 15.42 12.85
C VAL A 302 -19.90 15.19 13.07
N LYS A 303 -20.27 14.80 14.29
CA LYS A 303 -21.68 14.64 14.69
C LYS A 303 -22.15 15.88 15.45
N ASP A 304 -23.23 16.51 14.98
CA ASP A 304 -23.90 17.61 15.64
C ASP A 304 -25.35 17.20 15.97
N GLY A 305 -25.61 16.95 17.25
CA GLY A 305 -26.88 16.35 17.69
C GLY A 305 -27.14 15.00 17.03
N ASP A 306 -28.22 14.88 16.29
CA ASP A 306 -28.62 13.69 15.54
C ASP A 306 -28.18 13.71 14.06
N ARG A 307 -27.37 14.69 13.64
CA ARG A 307 -26.92 14.88 12.26
C ARG A 307 -25.43 14.75 12.13
N PHE A 308 -25.01 14.35 10.94
CA PHE A 308 -23.60 14.37 10.52
C PHE A 308 -23.38 15.61 9.67
N VAL A 309 -22.36 16.40 10.02
CA VAL A 309 -21.99 17.63 9.33
C VAL A 309 -20.56 17.55 8.86
N VAL A 310 -20.23 18.31 7.83
CA VAL A 310 -18.87 18.42 7.30
C VAL A 310 -18.30 19.76 7.74
N GLU A 311 -17.29 19.73 8.58
CA GLU A 311 -16.50 20.91 8.92
C GLU A 311 -15.64 21.28 7.71
N ASN A 312 -15.91 22.43 7.12
CA ASN A 312 -15.13 22.96 6.03
C ASN A 312 -14.62 24.36 6.38
N PRO A 313 -13.32 24.56 6.55
CA PRO A 313 -12.76 25.88 6.86
C PRO A 313 -12.97 26.89 5.74
N ALA A 314 -13.31 26.45 4.50
CA ALA A 314 -13.62 27.35 3.39
C ALA A 314 -15.01 27.99 3.47
N SER A 315 -15.94 27.48 4.31
CA SER A 315 -17.29 28.02 4.42
C SER A 315 -17.34 29.44 5.03
N ASP A 316 -16.34 29.80 5.82
CA ASP A 316 -16.29 31.07 6.55
C ASP A 316 -15.39 32.14 5.89
N GLY A 317 -14.84 31.85 4.70
CA GLY A 317 -13.97 32.78 3.98
C GLY A 317 -12.56 32.94 4.55
N GLU A 318 -12.28 32.38 5.70
CA GLU A 318 -10.94 32.31 6.29
C GLU A 318 -10.52 30.86 6.46
N TYR A 319 -9.42 30.47 5.80
CA TYR A 319 -8.78 29.18 6.08
C TYR A 319 -8.22 29.21 7.49
N SER A 320 -8.56 28.23 8.32
CA SER A 320 -7.86 28.02 9.57
C SER A 320 -6.36 27.84 9.24
N LYS A 321 -5.53 28.71 9.81
CA LYS A 321 -4.06 28.62 9.62
C LYS A 321 -3.49 27.36 10.27
N GLU A 322 -4.27 26.66 11.07
CA GLU A 322 -3.87 25.50 11.84
C GLU A 322 -4.25 24.18 11.13
N ALA A 323 -5.34 24.16 10.35
CA ALA A 323 -5.78 22.97 9.65
C ALA A 323 -4.98 22.73 8.37
N ASN A 324 -4.56 21.50 8.16
CA ASN A 324 -3.92 21.07 6.93
C ASN A 324 -4.96 20.80 5.82
N HIS A 325 -4.53 20.92 4.57
CA HIS A 325 -5.34 20.57 3.40
C HIS A 325 -4.56 19.61 2.53
N VAL A 326 -5.09 18.41 2.32
CA VAL A 326 -4.44 17.35 1.56
C VAL A 326 -5.29 16.80 0.42
N GLY A 327 -6.57 17.18 0.36
CA GLY A 327 -7.52 16.78 -0.68
C GLY A 327 -8.77 17.65 -0.67
N ALA A 328 -9.53 17.60 -1.76
CA ALA A 328 -10.75 18.40 -1.93
C ALA A 328 -11.99 17.77 -1.26
N TYR A 329 -11.94 16.47 -0.96
CA TYR A 329 -13.06 15.67 -0.48
C TYR A 329 -12.69 14.82 0.73
N LEU A 330 -13.57 13.87 1.08
CA LEU A 330 -13.45 12.99 2.25
C LEU A 330 -12.72 11.67 1.91
N GLY A 331 -11.62 11.73 1.16
CA GLY A 331 -10.87 10.56 0.74
C GLY A 331 -11.55 9.75 -0.36
N ASN A 332 -11.19 8.47 -0.47
CA ASN A 332 -11.77 7.53 -1.43
C ASN A 332 -13.02 6.86 -0.84
N PHE A 333 -14.17 7.52 -0.92
CA PHE A 333 -15.39 7.14 -0.21
C PHE A 333 -15.77 5.65 -0.38
N LEU A 334 -15.71 5.09 -1.60
CA LEU A 334 -16.06 3.69 -1.81
C LEU A 334 -15.02 2.71 -1.25
N VAL A 335 -13.78 3.13 -1.06
CA VAL A 335 -12.77 2.36 -0.29
C VAL A 335 -13.14 2.36 1.19
N ASN A 336 -13.58 3.51 1.72
CA ASN A 336 -14.06 3.62 3.10
C ASN A 336 -15.28 2.72 3.35
N VAL A 337 -16.22 2.64 2.40
CA VAL A 337 -17.37 1.70 2.47
C VAL A 337 -16.90 0.26 2.55
N ARG A 338 -15.94 -0.15 1.70
CA ARG A 338 -15.37 -1.51 1.74
C ARG A 338 -14.69 -1.83 3.07
N ALA A 339 -13.85 -0.92 3.57
CA ALA A 339 -13.16 -1.09 4.85
C ALA A 339 -14.15 -1.19 6.03
N TYR A 340 -15.18 -0.35 6.03
CA TYR A 340 -16.22 -0.40 7.05
C TYR A 340 -17.03 -1.70 6.98
N THR A 341 -17.37 -2.16 5.77
CA THR A 341 -18.03 -3.46 5.55
C THR A 341 -17.17 -4.61 6.07
N TYR A 342 -15.87 -4.59 5.80
CA TYR A 342 -14.93 -5.59 6.34
C TYR A 342 -14.95 -5.64 7.87
N LEU A 343 -14.89 -4.47 8.54
CA LEU A 343 -14.98 -4.40 9.99
C LEU A 343 -16.31 -4.94 10.53
N LEU A 344 -17.43 -4.59 9.91
CA LEU A 344 -18.75 -5.08 10.30
C LEU A 344 -18.88 -6.58 10.11
N THR A 345 -18.32 -7.13 9.03
CA THR A 345 -18.32 -8.56 8.74
C THR A 345 -17.50 -9.35 9.76
N LEU A 346 -16.33 -8.87 10.15
CA LEU A 346 -15.52 -9.48 11.20
C LEU A 346 -16.21 -9.37 12.57
N GLY A 347 -16.78 -8.22 12.86
CA GLY A 347 -17.33 -7.91 14.18
C GLY A 347 -16.27 -7.97 15.29
N ARG A 348 -16.73 -7.73 16.52
CA ARG A 348 -15.86 -7.61 17.69
C ARG A 348 -15.01 -8.86 17.97
N ASP A 349 -15.53 -10.04 17.68
CA ASP A 349 -14.89 -11.30 18.10
C ASP A 349 -13.86 -11.81 17.08
N GLN A 350 -14.04 -11.53 15.80
CA GLN A 350 -13.11 -11.98 14.77
C GLN A 350 -11.95 -11.01 14.54
N VAL A 351 -12.17 -9.70 14.70
CA VAL A 351 -11.12 -8.69 14.49
C VAL A 351 -9.85 -8.98 15.31
N LYS A 352 -10.00 -9.47 16.52
CA LYS A 352 -8.87 -9.83 17.41
C LYS A 352 -8.14 -11.11 17.02
N LYS A 353 -8.65 -11.88 16.04
CA LYS A 353 -8.01 -13.11 15.54
C LYS A 353 -7.12 -12.85 14.33
N VAL A 354 -7.29 -11.72 13.66
CA VAL A 354 -6.54 -11.36 12.45
C VAL A 354 -5.04 -11.41 12.69
N GLY A 355 -4.54 -10.66 13.66
CA GLY A 355 -3.11 -10.60 13.97
C GLY A 355 -2.51 -11.96 14.38
N PRO A 356 -3.09 -12.69 15.35
CA PRO A 356 -2.60 -14.01 15.74
C PRO A 356 -2.57 -15.03 14.60
N LEU A 357 -3.56 -15.04 13.71
CA LEU A 357 -3.58 -15.96 12.56
C LEU A 357 -2.54 -15.57 11.52
N ALA A 358 -2.36 -14.27 11.20
CA ALA A 358 -1.31 -13.81 10.32
C ALA A 358 0.09 -14.21 10.86
N THR A 359 0.31 -14.05 12.16
CA THR A 359 1.55 -14.45 12.84
C THR A 359 1.77 -15.95 12.78
N LEU A 360 0.74 -16.76 13.02
CA LEU A 360 0.82 -18.21 12.92
C LEU A 360 1.20 -18.66 11.52
N ASN A 361 0.53 -18.14 10.49
CA ASN A 361 0.76 -18.49 9.10
C ASN A 361 2.19 -18.14 8.65
N ALA A 362 2.68 -16.94 9.01
CA ALA A 362 4.03 -16.52 8.68
C ALA A 362 5.09 -17.44 9.28
N ASN A 363 4.97 -17.76 10.59
CA ASN A 363 5.91 -18.67 11.24
C ASN A 363 5.80 -20.10 10.72
N TYR A 364 4.61 -20.55 10.31
CA TYR A 364 4.43 -21.87 9.71
C TYR A 364 5.25 -22.03 8.42
N ILE A 365 5.14 -21.09 7.51
CA ILE A 365 5.94 -21.11 6.25
C ILE A 365 7.43 -20.92 6.55
N LYS A 366 7.79 -19.96 7.39
CA LYS A 366 9.18 -19.67 7.77
C LYS A 366 9.91 -20.91 8.29
N GLU A 367 9.32 -21.60 9.28
CA GLU A 367 9.91 -22.77 9.90
C GLU A 367 9.99 -23.96 8.93
N SER A 368 9.06 -24.06 7.99
CA SER A 368 9.05 -25.13 6.97
C SER A 368 10.12 -24.96 5.90
N LEU A 369 10.59 -23.74 5.64
CA LEU A 369 11.51 -23.42 4.54
C LEU A 369 12.96 -23.09 4.98
N LYS A 370 13.21 -22.94 6.28
CA LYS A 370 14.48 -22.47 6.83
C LYS A 370 15.70 -23.35 6.51
N ASP A 371 15.48 -24.61 6.12
CA ASP A 371 16.55 -25.54 5.80
C ASP A 371 17.06 -25.38 4.36
N ASP A 372 16.21 -24.90 3.45
CA ASP A 372 16.55 -24.64 2.05
C ASP A 372 16.94 -23.18 1.79
N PHE A 373 16.44 -22.25 2.60
CA PHE A 373 16.67 -20.81 2.48
C PHE A 373 17.44 -20.28 3.69
N GLU A 374 18.32 -19.30 3.46
CA GLU A 374 19.08 -18.66 4.53
C GLU A 374 18.17 -17.75 5.35
N LEU A 375 17.97 -18.05 6.63
CA LEU A 375 17.19 -17.27 7.58
C LEU A 375 18.14 -16.43 8.46
N PRO A 376 18.34 -15.13 8.16
CA PRO A 376 19.33 -14.32 8.90
C PRO A 376 18.87 -14.01 10.33
N ILE A 377 17.55 -13.90 10.55
CA ILE A 377 16.98 -13.62 11.89
C ILE A 377 16.05 -14.77 12.27
N PRO A 378 16.53 -15.73 13.10
CA PRO A 378 15.79 -16.96 13.41
C PRO A 378 14.70 -16.81 14.46
N THR A 379 14.49 -15.62 15.01
CA THR A 379 13.47 -15.37 16.02
C THR A 379 12.03 -15.51 15.47
N THR A 380 11.05 -15.70 16.35
CA THR A 380 9.64 -15.67 15.97
C THR A 380 9.30 -14.32 15.34
N CYS A 381 8.75 -14.36 14.14
CA CYS A 381 8.27 -13.16 13.44
C CYS A 381 6.80 -12.90 13.75
N MET A 382 6.33 -11.72 13.39
CA MET A 382 4.92 -11.39 13.39
C MET A 382 4.27 -11.89 12.06
N HIS A 383 3.84 -11.02 11.17
CA HIS A 383 3.06 -11.36 9.97
C HIS A 383 3.88 -11.68 8.72
N GLU A 384 5.14 -11.32 8.72
CA GLU A 384 6.07 -11.49 7.59
C GLU A 384 7.47 -11.85 8.09
N PHE A 385 8.30 -12.31 7.18
CA PHE A 385 9.70 -12.65 7.44
C PHE A 385 10.54 -12.54 6.18
N VAL A 386 11.88 -12.50 6.34
CA VAL A 386 12.83 -12.33 5.25
C VAL A 386 13.85 -13.48 5.25
N PHE A 387 13.98 -14.13 4.10
CA PHE A 387 15.15 -14.96 3.79
C PHE A 387 16.20 -14.15 3.03
N ASN A 388 17.47 -14.52 3.15
CA ASN A 388 18.57 -13.97 2.35
C ASN A 388 18.93 -14.93 1.20
N GLY A 389 17.95 -15.30 0.36
CA GLY A 389 18.08 -16.20 -0.76
C GLY A 389 18.24 -17.67 -0.39
N LEU A 390 18.68 -18.47 -1.34
CA LEU A 390 18.99 -19.89 -1.13
C LEU A 390 20.11 -20.06 -0.12
N ARG A 391 20.04 -21.11 0.69
CA ARG A 391 21.13 -21.49 1.59
C ARG A 391 22.36 -21.93 0.83
N ASP A 392 22.19 -22.73 -0.24
CA ASP A 392 23.25 -23.10 -1.16
C ASP A 392 23.36 -22.08 -2.30
N LYS A 393 24.40 -21.27 -2.26
CA LYS A 393 24.71 -20.22 -3.25
C LYS A 393 25.78 -20.65 -4.27
N SER A 394 26.22 -21.92 -4.26
CA SER A 394 27.33 -22.42 -5.05
C SER A 394 27.11 -22.38 -6.57
N THR A 395 25.86 -22.47 -7.01
CA THR A 395 25.45 -22.46 -8.42
C THR A 395 25.25 -21.07 -9.01
N GLY A 396 25.25 -20.03 -8.17
CA GLY A 396 24.98 -18.64 -8.57
C GLY A 396 23.54 -18.37 -9.00
N VAL A 397 22.59 -19.21 -8.59
CA VAL A 397 21.15 -18.93 -8.71
C VAL A 397 20.78 -17.84 -7.71
N THR A 398 20.14 -16.78 -8.19
CA THR A 398 19.76 -15.60 -7.40
C THR A 398 18.32 -15.67 -6.91
N THR A 399 17.96 -14.79 -5.99
CA THR A 399 16.55 -14.62 -5.54
C THR A 399 15.64 -14.24 -6.70
N MET A 400 16.10 -13.44 -7.67
CA MET A 400 15.35 -13.13 -8.89
C MET A 400 15.04 -14.40 -9.69
N ASP A 401 15.98 -15.33 -9.80
CA ASP A 401 15.79 -16.58 -10.53
C ASP A 401 14.74 -17.46 -9.84
N VAL A 402 14.80 -17.56 -8.52
CA VAL A 402 13.78 -18.26 -7.70
C VAL A 402 12.41 -17.63 -7.89
N ALA A 403 12.31 -16.30 -7.85
CA ALA A 403 11.07 -15.57 -8.07
C ALA A 403 10.47 -15.82 -9.47
N LYS A 404 11.30 -15.85 -10.50
CA LYS A 404 10.87 -16.16 -11.88
C LYS A 404 10.46 -17.64 -12.02
N ARG A 405 11.15 -18.57 -11.34
CA ARG A 405 10.79 -19.98 -11.38
C ARG A 405 9.47 -20.28 -10.67
N LEU A 406 9.13 -19.53 -9.62
CA LEU A 406 7.81 -19.62 -8.96
C LEU A 406 6.64 -19.38 -9.92
N LEU A 407 6.80 -18.49 -10.91
CA LEU A 407 5.77 -18.22 -11.92
C LEU A 407 5.46 -19.48 -12.74
N ASP A 408 6.47 -20.33 -13.03
CA ASP A 408 6.27 -21.58 -13.74
C ASP A 408 5.43 -22.61 -12.98
N TYR A 409 5.46 -22.51 -11.64
CA TYR A 409 4.65 -23.30 -10.74
C TYR A 409 3.28 -22.70 -10.45
N GLY A 410 2.95 -21.56 -11.07
CA GLY A 410 1.65 -20.89 -10.94
C GLY A 410 1.50 -20.05 -9.67
N TYR A 411 2.61 -19.66 -9.02
CA TYR A 411 2.60 -18.78 -7.86
C TYR A 411 3.05 -17.36 -8.22
N HIS A 412 2.48 -16.37 -7.57
CA HIS A 412 3.03 -15.03 -7.59
C HIS A 412 4.35 -14.99 -6.80
N ALA A 413 5.34 -14.26 -7.32
CA ALA A 413 6.60 -14.10 -6.61
C ALA A 413 6.45 -13.28 -5.33
N PRO A 414 7.14 -13.63 -4.22
CA PRO A 414 7.31 -12.76 -3.07
C PRO A 414 8.07 -11.47 -3.42
N THR A 415 8.16 -10.54 -2.47
CA THR A 415 9.01 -9.35 -2.61
C THR A 415 10.47 -9.75 -2.57
N ILE A 416 11.25 -9.27 -3.55
CA ILE A 416 12.68 -9.54 -3.66
C ILE A 416 13.49 -8.26 -3.52
N TYR A 417 14.77 -8.41 -3.06
CA TYR A 417 15.72 -7.31 -2.89
C TYR A 417 15.24 -6.18 -1.96
N PHE A 418 14.32 -6.49 -1.09
CA PHE A 418 13.83 -5.61 -0.05
C PHE A 418 13.55 -6.42 1.25
N PRO A 419 13.93 -5.92 2.45
CA PRO A 419 14.63 -4.66 2.71
C PRO A 419 16.09 -4.70 2.25
N LEU A 420 16.70 -3.53 2.00
CA LEU A 420 18.07 -3.41 1.50
C LEU A 420 19.15 -3.94 2.47
N LEU A 421 18.75 -4.28 3.69
CA LEU A 421 19.62 -4.86 4.71
C LEU A 421 20.21 -6.23 4.28
N PHE A 422 19.53 -6.98 3.40
CA PHE A 422 19.95 -8.28 2.90
C PHE A 422 20.04 -8.25 1.38
N HIS A 423 21.21 -8.63 0.84
CA HIS A 423 21.50 -8.55 -0.59
C HIS A 423 20.57 -9.44 -1.45
N GLU A 424 20.23 -10.63 -0.97
CA GLU A 424 19.34 -11.60 -1.64
C GLU A 424 17.99 -11.69 -0.92
N ALA A 425 17.48 -10.55 -0.41
CA ALA A 425 16.24 -10.53 0.33
C ALA A 425 15.08 -11.18 -0.45
N LEU A 426 14.35 -12.05 0.21
CA LEU A 426 13.11 -12.69 -0.22
C LEU A 426 12.12 -12.58 0.92
N MET A 427 11.15 -11.66 0.82
CA MET A 427 10.20 -11.34 1.90
C MET A 427 8.84 -11.95 1.61
N ILE A 428 8.31 -12.68 2.58
CA ILE A 428 7.06 -13.44 2.46
C ILE A 428 6.08 -13.00 3.53
N GLU A 429 4.85 -12.63 3.12
CA GLU A 429 3.71 -12.36 3.98
C GLU A 429 2.51 -13.20 3.50
N PRO A 430 2.10 -14.27 4.23
CA PRO A 430 0.98 -15.11 3.81
C PRO A 430 -0.40 -14.51 4.11
N THR A 431 -0.51 -13.57 5.02
CA THR A 431 -1.76 -13.06 5.61
C THR A 431 -2.52 -14.11 6.47
N GLU A 432 -3.58 -13.69 7.14
CA GLU A 432 -4.45 -14.58 7.91
C GLU A 432 -5.50 -15.31 7.06
N ASN A 433 -5.69 -14.90 5.80
CA ASN A 433 -6.76 -15.41 4.95
C ASN A 433 -6.42 -16.76 4.30
N GLU A 434 -5.13 -17.09 4.20
CA GLU A 434 -4.69 -18.29 3.51
C GLU A 434 -4.99 -19.57 4.32
N SER A 435 -5.48 -20.58 3.61
CA SER A 435 -5.71 -21.90 4.20
C SER A 435 -4.39 -22.66 4.38
N LYS A 436 -4.42 -23.66 5.27
CA LYS A 436 -3.26 -24.54 5.45
C LYS A 436 -2.89 -25.24 4.14
N GLU A 437 -3.89 -25.70 3.38
CA GLU A 437 -3.69 -26.39 2.10
C GLU A 437 -2.99 -25.51 1.07
N THR A 438 -3.37 -24.21 1.00
CA THR A 438 -2.70 -23.22 0.13
C THR A 438 -1.24 -23.03 0.51
N MET A 439 -0.98 -22.88 1.83
CA MET A 439 0.38 -22.72 2.33
C MET A 439 1.21 -23.99 2.14
N ASP A 440 0.64 -25.18 2.34
CA ASP A 440 1.31 -26.46 2.12
C ASP A 440 1.75 -26.61 0.65
N GLY A 441 0.89 -26.21 -0.30
CA GLY A 441 1.25 -26.23 -1.73
C GLY A 441 2.44 -25.32 -2.04
N PHE A 442 2.50 -24.14 -1.44
CA PHE A 442 3.65 -23.23 -1.58
C PHE A 442 4.92 -23.81 -0.92
N ILE A 443 4.78 -24.37 0.30
CA ILE A 443 5.87 -25.03 1.04
C ILE A 443 6.41 -26.24 0.26
N GLU A 444 5.59 -26.96 -0.52
CA GLU A 444 6.04 -28.05 -1.36
C GLU A 444 6.88 -27.57 -2.57
N VAL A 445 6.53 -26.44 -3.17
CA VAL A 445 7.20 -25.91 -4.37
C VAL A 445 8.55 -25.27 -4.06
N MET A 446 8.67 -24.53 -2.98
CA MET A 446 9.89 -23.80 -2.65
C MET A 446 11.14 -24.70 -2.49
N PRO A 447 11.11 -25.84 -1.77
CA PRO A 447 12.21 -26.80 -1.71
C PRO A 447 12.49 -27.46 -3.07
N LYS A 448 11.48 -27.69 -3.93
CA LYS A 448 11.72 -28.19 -5.30
C LYS A 448 12.56 -27.21 -6.10
N ILE A 449 12.25 -25.92 -6.05
CA ILE A 449 13.07 -24.89 -6.71
C ILE A 449 14.49 -24.86 -6.14
N ALA A 450 14.65 -25.01 -4.82
CA ALA A 450 15.97 -25.09 -4.21
C ALA A 450 16.75 -26.35 -4.65
N GLN A 451 16.07 -27.47 -4.87
CA GLN A 451 16.64 -28.66 -5.46
C GLN A 451 17.03 -28.45 -6.93
N GLU A 452 16.15 -27.90 -7.75
CA GLU A 452 16.45 -27.56 -9.15
C GLU A 452 17.63 -26.60 -9.26
N ALA A 453 17.75 -25.62 -8.35
CA ALA A 453 18.88 -24.70 -8.30
C ALA A 453 20.23 -25.41 -8.08
N ARG A 454 20.24 -26.57 -7.41
CA ARG A 454 21.44 -27.44 -7.24
C ARG A 454 21.67 -28.35 -8.44
N GLU A 455 20.64 -28.99 -8.96
CA GLU A 455 20.75 -30.08 -9.95
C GLU A 455 20.71 -29.55 -11.39
N THR A 456 19.88 -28.54 -11.67
CA THR A 456 19.65 -27.96 -13.01
C THR A 456 19.61 -26.42 -12.96
N PRO A 457 20.68 -25.75 -12.49
CA PRO A 457 20.67 -24.30 -12.24
C PRO A 457 20.32 -23.47 -13.48
N GLU A 458 20.68 -23.93 -14.67
CA GLU A 458 20.38 -23.18 -15.91
C GLU A 458 18.87 -23.16 -16.23
N GLU A 459 18.12 -24.17 -15.80
CA GLU A 459 16.66 -24.17 -15.93
C GLU A 459 16.03 -23.09 -15.04
N VAL A 460 16.53 -22.93 -13.80
CA VAL A 460 16.06 -21.88 -12.89
C VAL A 460 16.46 -20.49 -13.38
N LYS A 461 17.69 -20.32 -13.86
CA LYS A 461 18.20 -19.04 -14.38
C LYS A 461 17.50 -18.57 -15.65
N SER A 462 17.00 -19.48 -16.47
CA SER A 462 16.27 -19.16 -17.71
C SER A 462 14.75 -18.99 -17.52
N ALA A 463 14.23 -19.30 -16.33
CA ALA A 463 12.79 -19.12 -16.02
C ALA A 463 12.34 -17.65 -16.17
N PRO A 464 11.04 -17.38 -16.47
CA PRO A 464 9.93 -18.33 -16.54
C PRO A 464 9.77 -18.97 -17.93
N HIS A 465 9.24 -20.20 -17.98
CA HIS A 465 9.02 -20.98 -19.21
C HIS A 465 7.54 -21.15 -19.56
N ASN A 466 6.64 -21.10 -18.57
CA ASN A 466 5.22 -21.41 -18.69
C ASN A 466 4.33 -20.16 -18.75
N THR A 467 4.89 -18.97 -18.75
CA THR A 467 4.18 -17.69 -18.81
C THR A 467 4.06 -17.19 -20.25
N PRO A 468 3.06 -16.30 -20.54
CA PRO A 468 2.91 -15.71 -21.89
C PRO A 468 4.14 -14.93 -22.37
N ILE A 469 4.89 -14.34 -21.44
CA ILE A 469 6.13 -13.58 -21.69
C ILE A 469 7.24 -14.26 -20.89
N GLY A 470 8.37 -14.56 -21.54
CA GLY A 470 9.55 -15.07 -20.87
C GLY A 470 10.32 -14.01 -20.09
N ARG A 471 11.60 -14.27 -19.80
CA ARG A 471 12.44 -13.32 -19.09
C ARG A 471 12.67 -12.06 -19.92
N VAL A 472 12.39 -10.91 -19.34
CA VAL A 472 12.59 -9.60 -19.98
C VAL A 472 13.97 -9.05 -19.67
N ASP A 473 14.49 -8.17 -20.55
CA ASP A 473 15.70 -7.38 -20.28
C ASP A 473 15.32 -6.13 -19.48
N ASP A 474 15.35 -6.24 -18.15
CA ASP A 474 14.98 -5.17 -17.23
C ASP A 474 15.88 -3.92 -17.40
N VAL A 475 17.16 -4.12 -17.79
CA VAL A 475 18.13 -3.03 -17.96
C VAL A 475 17.79 -2.21 -19.21
N MET A 476 17.51 -2.89 -20.32
CA MET A 476 17.11 -2.20 -21.57
C MET A 476 15.75 -1.53 -21.40
N ALA A 477 14.77 -2.19 -20.76
CA ALA A 477 13.48 -1.61 -20.49
C ALA A 477 13.55 -0.32 -19.64
N ALA A 478 14.48 -0.26 -18.68
CA ALA A 478 14.68 0.94 -17.86
C ALA A 478 15.46 2.05 -18.57
N LYS A 479 16.50 1.71 -19.35
CA LYS A 479 17.38 2.68 -20.01
C LYS A 479 16.81 3.22 -21.33
N HIS A 480 16.11 2.38 -22.07
CA HIS A 480 15.59 2.67 -23.41
C HIS A 480 14.11 2.27 -23.52
N PRO A 481 13.20 2.89 -22.73
CA PRO A 481 11.80 2.50 -22.75
C PRO A 481 11.15 2.86 -24.10
N ILE A 482 10.49 1.87 -24.72
CA ILE A 482 9.62 2.09 -25.88
C ILE A 482 8.25 2.49 -25.32
N THR A 483 7.90 3.78 -25.45
CA THR A 483 6.71 4.34 -24.82
C THR A 483 5.54 4.59 -25.77
N THR A 484 5.75 4.44 -27.08
CA THR A 484 4.72 4.65 -28.10
C THR A 484 4.72 3.52 -29.14
N PHE A 485 3.54 3.25 -29.72
CA PHE A 485 3.41 2.26 -30.79
C PHE A 485 4.27 2.60 -32.01
N LYS A 486 4.41 3.89 -32.33
CA LYS A 486 5.24 4.39 -33.43
C LYS A 486 6.74 4.08 -33.22
N GLN A 487 7.24 4.21 -32.00
CA GLN A 487 8.62 3.81 -31.67
C GLN A 487 8.83 2.30 -31.88
N LEU A 488 7.85 1.48 -31.42
CA LEU A 488 7.92 0.03 -31.60
C LEU A 488 7.98 -0.39 -33.08
N GLN A 489 7.28 0.33 -33.98
CA GLN A 489 7.34 0.07 -35.41
C GLN A 489 8.71 0.37 -36.01
N HIS A 490 9.39 1.42 -35.55
CA HIS A 490 10.70 1.83 -36.03
C HIS A 490 11.85 0.95 -35.52
N ASP A 491 11.69 0.32 -34.34
CA ASP A 491 12.70 -0.58 -33.79
C ASP A 491 12.64 -2.00 -34.43
N ASN A 492 11.56 -2.31 -35.16
CA ASN A 492 11.39 -3.57 -35.87
C ASN A 492 11.72 -3.49 -37.37
N ASP A 493 12.03 -2.31 -37.91
CA ASP A 493 12.54 -2.07 -39.27
C ASP A 493 14.08 -1.95 -39.28
#